data_68127eb358a5d523e83849223dd16d32
#
_entry.id   68127eb358a5d523e83849223dd16d32
#
_cell.length_a   1.000
_cell.length_b   1.000
_cell.length_c   1.000
_cell.angle_alpha   90.00
_cell.angle_beta   90.00
_cell.angle_gamma   90.00
#
_symmetry.space_group_name_H-M   'P 1'
#
loop_
_entity.id
_entity.type
_entity.pdbx_description
1 polymer ?
#
loop_
_entity_poly.entity_id
_entity_poly.type
_entity_poly.pdbx_seq_one_letter_code
_entity_poly.pdbx_strand_id
1 'polypeptide(L)'
;DGDGDGEPEREIYKPGADIGVQFWTTVTIISDDQPASGLDGFTPDVNNDVYDIAVQSKAADPADSLKEEKIILVGDFTSVNATSMNGIARMTQAGLLDESFNPGLGANGFVNSVEIAYELEELPGGIETQLVAKPVIGGGFTSFNGSFRKGIARLNYDGSVDESFDPGDGVDGEVLDLFVQLDNRVIVAGDFVGVDGVPRNSIARLNADGSLDEGFDVGEGPDGPIYVVRTLPDGRVIIAGDFLFVGDVFSPSIAVILGTNGKLDPSFSTGNGVNGEVFTLDLDVDGSIIIGGNFSEVSGHPRKNIAKLTSTGE
;
A
#
# COMPACT_ATOMS: atom_id res chain seq x y z
N ASP A 1 22.80 -36.54 26.24
CA ASP A 1 23.34 -36.14 24.97
C ASP A 1 22.17 -35.95 24.02
N GLY A 2 21.55 -34.83 23.97
CA GLY A 2 20.39 -34.53 23.16
C GLY A 2 20.30 -33.06 22.97
N ASP A 3 20.82 -32.59 21.85
CA ASP A 3 20.76 -31.25 21.40
C ASP A 3 19.33 -31.01 20.89
N GLY A 4 18.54 -30.32 21.68
CA GLY A 4 17.20 -29.90 21.30
C GLY A 4 17.25 -28.56 20.63
N ASP A 5 17.54 -28.55 19.34
CA ASP A 5 17.36 -27.37 18.49
C ASP A 5 15.86 -27.22 18.18
N GLY A 6 15.19 -26.48 19.06
CA GLY A 6 13.81 -26.09 18.83
C GLY A 6 13.71 -25.02 17.73
N GLU A 7 13.79 -25.45 16.49
CA GLU A 7 13.29 -24.61 15.40
C GLU A 7 11.76 -24.46 15.54
N PRO A 8 11.20 -23.25 15.49
CA PRO A 8 9.77 -23.10 15.42
C PRO A 8 9.28 -23.73 14.11
N GLU A 9 8.40 -24.72 14.22
CA GLU A 9 7.76 -25.33 13.06
C GLU A 9 7.12 -24.26 12.22
N ARG A 10 7.65 -24.07 11.01
CA ARG A 10 7.00 -23.28 9.97
C ARG A 10 5.75 -24.05 9.57
N GLU A 11 4.59 -23.57 9.97
CA GLU A 11 3.35 -24.01 9.33
C GLU A 11 3.39 -23.62 7.86
N ILE A 12 3.71 -24.59 7.01
CA ILE A 12 3.56 -24.46 5.56
C ILE A 12 2.07 -24.55 5.29
N TYR A 13 1.41 -23.41 5.18
CA TYR A 13 0.05 -23.34 4.67
C TYR A 13 0.08 -23.77 3.19
N LYS A 14 -0.46 -24.94 2.89
CA LYS A 14 -0.72 -25.36 1.51
C LYS A 14 -1.96 -24.62 1.04
N PRO A 15 -1.92 -23.83 -0.02
CA PRO A 15 -3.11 -23.22 -0.57
C PRO A 15 -3.99 -24.35 -1.15
N GLY A 16 -5.13 -24.59 -0.52
CA GLY A 16 -6.27 -25.23 -1.15
C GLY A 16 -6.81 -24.28 -2.20
N ALA A 17 -7.34 -24.82 -3.30
CA ALA A 17 -7.91 -24.08 -4.41
C ALA A 17 -9.20 -23.36 -4.02
N ASP A 18 -9.10 -22.33 -3.17
CA ASP A 18 -10.14 -21.35 -2.91
C ASP A 18 -9.57 -19.97 -3.20
N ILE A 19 -10.15 -19.31 -4.18
CA ILE A 19 -9.89 -17.92 -4.55
C ILE A 19 -10.28 -17.05 -3.36
N GLY A 20 -9.33 -16.61 -2.55
CA GLY A 20 -9.60 -15.78 -1.39
C GLY A 20 -8.55 -15.80 -0.28
N VAL A 21 -7.32 -16.20 -0.57
CA VAL A 21 -6.24 -16.15 0.44
C VAL A 21 -5.57 -14.78 0.37
N GLN A 22 -5.78 -14.00 1.40
CA GLN A 22 -5.02 -12.78 1.67
C GLN A 22 -3.59 -13.20 2.03
N PHE A 23 -2.62 -12.85 1.17
CA PHE A 23 -1.21 -13.03 1.49
C PHE A 23 -0.77 -11.84 2.36
N TRP A 24 -0.71 -12.06 3.67
CA TRP A 24 -0.04 -11.14 4.57
C TRP A 24 1.47 -11.38 4.41
N THR A 25 2.18 -10.43 3.87
CA THR A 25 3.64 -10.43 3.95
C THR A 25 4.00 -9.69 5.22
N THR A 26 4.26 -10.44 6.29
CA THR A 26 4.85 -9.85 7.50
C THR A 26 6.34 -9.72 7.24
N VAL A 27 6.82 -8.51 7.05
CA VAL A 27 8.26 -8.23 7.16
C VAL A 27 8.58 -8.25 8.65
N THR A 28 9.02 -9.38 9.15
CA THR A 28 9.61 -9.45 10.49
C THR A 28 11.02 -8.88 10.36
N ILE A 29 11.19 -7.62 10.75
CA ILE A 29 12.53 -7.10 11.05
C ILE A 29 12.96 -7.85 12.30
N ILE A 30 13.74 -8.91 12.13
CA ILE A 30 14.47 -9.49 13.24
C ILE A 30 15.51 -8.43 13.57
N SER A 31 15.25 -7.65 14.62
CA SER A 31 16.26 -6.82 15.23
C SER A 31 17.37 -7.75 15.70
N ASP A 32 18.41 -7.87 14.87
CA ASP A 32 19.67 -8.41 15.32
C ASP A 32 20.31 -7.32 16.17
N ASP A 33 20.21 -7.45 17.49
CA ASP A 33 20.85 -6.57 18.46
C ASP A 33 22.40 -6.63 18.41
N GLN A 34 22.96 -7.20 17.37
CA GLN A 34 24.39 -7.17 17.13
C GLN A 34 24.80 -5.76 16.68
N PRO A 35 25.78 -5.16 17.30
CA PRO A 35 26.31 -3.90 16.82
C PRO A 35 26.80 -4.09 15.37
N ALA A 36 26.52 -3.15 14.52
CA ALA A 36 26.72 -3.01 13.07
C ALA A 36 27.88 -3.72 12.34
N SER A 37 28.43 -4.77 12.89
CA SER A 37 29.50 -5.61 12.31
C SER A 37 28.99 -6.88 11.63
N GLY A 38 27.71 -7.18 11.74
CA GLY A 38 27.06 -8.27 11.04
C GLY A 38 26.15 -7.72 9.94
N LEU A 39 26.73 -7.05 8.96
CA LEU A 39 26.00 -6.62 7.77
C LEU A 39 25.49 -7.87 7.07
N ASP A 40 24.18 -8.01 7.02
CA ASP A 40 23.46 -9.00 6.20
C ASP A 40 23.68 -8.76 4.68
N GLY A 41 24.49 -7.74 4.32
CA GLY A 41 24.78 -7.34 2.95
C GLY A 41 23.73 -6.42 2.32
N PHE A 42 22.61 -6.13 3.00
CA PHE A 42 21.61 -5.20 2.49
C PHE A 42 22.02 -3.75 2.81
N THR A 43 22.74 -3.12 1.90
CA THR A 43 23.27 -1.75 2.07
C THR A 43 23.02 -0.88 0.84
N PRO A 44 21.73 -0.67 0.43
CA PRO A 44 21.45 0.23 -0.67
C PRO A 44 21.83 1.67 -0.29
N ASP A 45 22.48 2.38 -1.23
CA ASP A 45 22.75 3.82 -1.12
C ASP A 45 21.67 4.59 -1.90
N VAL A 46 20.74 5.19 -1.17
CA VAL A 46 19.60 5.96 -1.73
C VAL A 46 19.88 7.45 -1.43
N ASN A 47 19.84 8.30 -2.46
CA ASN A 47 20.27 9.69 -2.33
C ASN A 47 19.27 10.64 -1.68
N ASN A 48 18.03 10.21 -1.42
CA ASN A 48 16.99 10.99 -0.72
C ASN A 48 15.99 10.05 -0.04
N ASP A 49 14.88 10.59 0.47
CA ASP A 49 13.92 9.88 1.31
C ASP A 49 13.23 8.71 0.59
N VAL A 50 13.10 7.61 1.29
CA VAL A 50 12.23 6.48 0.95
C VAL A 50 10.96 6.61 1.79
N TYR A 51 9.81 6.71 1.11
CA TYR A 51 8.53 6.93 1.78
C TYR A 51 7.78 5.62 2.05
N ASP A 52 7.93 4.64 1.14
CA ASP A 52 7.27 3.35 1.29
C ASP A 52 8.07 2.22 0.65
N ILE A 53 7.82 1.00 1.10
CA ILE A 53 8.44 -0.22 0.61
C ILE A 53 7.40 -1.33 0.43
N ALA A 54 7.53 -2.10 -0.64
CA ALA A 54 6.74 -3.32 -0.84
C ALA A 54 7.63 -4.52 -1.09
N VAL A 55 7.26 -5.68 -0.53
CA VAL A 55 7.94 -6.94 -0.79
C VAL A 55 7.17 -7.72 -1.85
N GLN A 56 7.81 -7.91 -3.00
CA GLN A 56 7.27 -8.73 -4.07
C GLN A 56 7.53 -10.20 -3.79
N SER A 57 6.46 -10.99 -3.68
CA SER A 57 6.57 -12.43 -3.43
C SER A 57 7.33 -13.14 -4.54
N LYS A 58 8.24 -14.02 -4.15
CA LYS A 58 8.98 -14.92 -5.05
C LYS A 58 8.08 -15.80 -5.93
N ALA A 59 6.86 -16.08 -5.52
CA ALA A 59 5.92 -16.87 -6.30
C ALA A 59 5.44 -16.18 -7.57
N ALA A 60 5.57 -14.86 -7.63
CA ALA A 60 5.09 -14.00 -8.73
C ALA A 60 6.22 -13.50 -9.64
N ASP A 61 7.40 -14.12 -9.61
CA ASP A 61 8.51 -13.77 -10.49
C ASP A 61 8.61 -14.77 -11.65
N PRO A 62 8.20 -14.39 -12.89
CA PRO A 62 8.25 -15.27 -14.04
C PRO A 62 9.66 -15.53 -14.55
N ALA A 63 10.60 -14.63 -14.29
CA ALA A 63 11.95 -14.65 -14.86
C ALA A 63 13.01 -15.17 -13.87
N ASP A 64 12.72 -15.14 -12.56
CA ASP A 64 13.69 -15.50 -11.54
C ASP A 64 13.70 -17.01 -11.26
N SER A 65 14.72 -17.69 -11.79
CA SER A 65 14.95 -19.12 -11.53
C SER A 65 15.30 -19.40 -10.05
N LEU A 66 15.76 -18.40 -9.32
CA LEU A 66 16.10 -18.50 -7.90
C LEU A 66 14.87 -18.31 -7.01
N LYS A 67 13.79 -17.73 -7.55
CA LYS A 67 12.54 -17.42 -6.83
C LYS A 67 12.81 -16.65 -5.53
N GLU A 68 13.60 -15.60 -5.62
CA GLU A 68 13.89 -14.70 -4.52
C GLU A 68 12.81 -13.64 -4.38
N GLU A 69 12.53 -13.23 -3.16
CA GLU A 69 11.73 -12.03 -2.91
C GLU A 69 12.48 -10.80 -3.39
N LYS A 70 11.75 -9.82 -3.92
CA LYS A 70 12.29 -8.53 -4.33
C LYS A 70 11.70 -7.44 -3.45
N ILE A 71 12.45 -6.38 -3.25
CA ILE A 71 12.02 -5.25 -2.44
C ILE A 71 11.88 -4.05 -3.37
N ILE A 72 10.69 -3.48 -3.45
CA ILE A 72 10.44 -2.23 -4.18
C ILE A 72 10.51 -1.09 -3.18
N LEU A 73 11.30 -0.07 -3.52
CA LEU A 73 11.43 1.18 -2.79
C LEU A 73 10.77 2.28 -3.59
N VAL A 74 10.01 3.15 -2.93
CA VAL A 74 9.46 4.37 -3.53
C VAL A 74 9.74 5.59 -2.64
N GLY A 75 9.80 6.79 -3.24
CA GLY A 75 10.14 7.99 -2.49
C GLY A 75 10.40 9.21 -3.36
N ASP A 76 11.19 10.13 -2.82
CA ASP A 76 11.66 11.36 -3.50
C ASP A 76 13.15 11.26 -3.86
N PHE A 77 13.61 10.07 -4.16
CA PHE A 77 14.99 9.86 -4.58
C PHE A 77 15.14 9.90 -6.10
N THR A 78 16.34 10.22 -6.57
CA THR A 78 16.69 10.25 -7.98
C THR A 78 17.81 9.28 -8.35
N SER A 79 18.43 8.64 -7.35
CA SER A 79 19.40 7.58 -7.59
C SER A 79 19.46 6.56 -6.46
N VAL A 80 19.79 5.33 -6.83
CA VAL A 80 20.06 4.21 -5.93
C VAL A 80 21.36 3.55 -6.39
N ASN A 81 22.30 3.30 -5.46
CA ASN A 81 23.62 2.73 -5.75
C ASN A 81 24.32 3.46 -6.92
N ALA A 82 24.27 4.79 -6.93
CA ALA A 82 24.79 5.67 -7.99
C ALA A 82 24.16 5.46 -9.39
N THR A 83 23.10 4.67 -9.52
CA THR A 83 22.32 4.51 -10.74
C THR A 83 21.10 5.44 -10.70
N SER A 84 20.80 6.13 -11.82
CA SER A 84 19.64 7.01 -11.90
C SER A 84 18.34 6.20 -11.81
N MET A 85 17.54 6.49 -10.77
CA MET A 85 16.25 5.86 -10.46
C MET A 85 15.35 6.93 -9.87
N ASN A 86 14.37 7.42 -10.63
CA ASN A 86 13.48 8.49 -10.14
C ASN A 86 12.22 7.91 -9.49
N GLY A 87 12.14 8.07 -8.17
CA GLY A 87 10.98 7.77 -7.37
C GLY A 87 10.65 6.30 -7.15
N ILE A 88 11.31 5.37 -7.86
CA ILE A 88 11.10 3.93 -7.70
C ILE A 88 12.33 3.12 -8.08
N ALA A 89 12.62 2.08 -7.30
CA ALA A 89 13.65 1.09 -7.59
C ALA A 89 13.24 -0.28 -7.07
N ARG A 90 13.73 -1.34 -7.70
CA ARG A 90 13.57 -2.71 -7.18
C ARG A 90 14.94 -3.28 -6.81
N MET A 91 14.99 -3.89 -5.63
CA MET A 91 16.19 -4.44 -5.03
C MET A 91 16.09 -5.96 -4.89
N THR A 92 17.22 -6.63 -5.01
CA THR A 92 17.37 -8.01 -4.56
C THR A 92 17.46 -8.07 -3.02
N GLN A 93 17.32 -9.25 -2.43
CA GLN A 93 17.53 -9.46 -0.99
C GLN A 93 18.95 -9.08 -0.52
N ALA A 94 19.92 -9.06 -1.42
CA ALA A 94 21.28 -8.63 -1.14
C ALA A 94 21.51 -7.10 -1.21
N GLY A 95 20.44 -6.31 -1.41
CA GLY A 95 20.56 -4.84 -1.52
C GLY A 95 21.14 -4.35 -2.83
N LEU A 96 21.23 -5.21 -3.85
CA LEU A 96 21.64 -4.83 -5.19
C LEU A 96 20.43 -4.41 -6.01
N LEU A 97 20.63 -3.46 -6.94
CA LEU A 97 19.59 -3.16 -7.93
C LEU A 97 19.25 -4.40 -8.75
N ASP A 98 17.96 -4.62 -8.96
CA ASP A 98 17.46 -5.67 -9.85
C ASP A 98 17.43 -5.13 -11.28
N GLU A 99 18.39 -5.56 -12.10
CA GLU A 99 18.54 -5.11 -13.49
C GLU A 99 17.37 -5.54 -14.40
N SER A 100 16.55 -6.50 -13.95
CA SER A 100 15.35 -6.91 -14.68
C SER A 100 14.17 -5.95 -14.52
N PHE A 101 14.29 -4.97 -13.60
CA PHE A 101 13.30 -3.92 -13.38
C PHE A 101 13.83 -2.60 -13.93
N ASN A 102 13.24 -2.14 -15.03
CA ASN A 102 13.65 -0.90 -15.69
C ASN A 102 12.48 0.08 -15.81
N PRO A 103 12.32 1.01 -14.86
CA PRO A 103 11.25 2.01 -14.89
C PRO A 103 11.52 3.13 -15.91
N GLY A 104 12.57 3.06 -16.70
CA GLY A 104 12.95 4.08 -17.67
C GLY A 104 13.30 5.40 -17.00
N LEU A 105 12.59 6.49 -17.33
CA LEU A 105 12.75 7.79 -16.69
C LEU A 105 12.17 7.85 -15.26
N GLY A 106 11.40 6.84 -14.85
CA GLY A 106 10.70 6.84 -13.58
C GLY A 106 9.58 7.87 -13.50
N ALA A 107 9.23 8.26 -12.27
CA ALA A 107 8.25 9.31 -11.99
C ALA A 107 8.87 10.71 -12.16
N ASN A 108 8.07 11.69 -12.61
CA ASN A 108 8.51 13.09 -12.69
C ASN A 108 8.23 13.89 -11.40
N GLY A 109 7.83 13.23 -10.34
CA GLY A 109 7.58 13.74 -9.00
C GLY A 109 7.78 12.62 -7.98
N PHE A 110 7.50 12.88 -6.72
CA PHE A 110 7.65 11.90 -5.66
C PHE A 110 6.56 10.82 -5.70
N VAL A 111 6.92 9.63 -5.23
CA VAL A 111 6.04 8.47 -5.09
C VAL A 111 5.89 8.17 -3.59
N ASN A 112 4.67 8.31 -3.06
CA ASN A 112 4.42 8.19 -1.63
C ASN A 112 4.13 6.78 -1.17
N SER A 113 3.48 5.98 -2.02
CA SER A 113 3.01 4.65 -1.63
C SER A 113 3.16 3.66 -2.77
N VAL A 114 3.40 2.39 -2.43
CA VAL A 114 3.49 1.26 -3.35
C VAL A 114 2.83 0.02 -2.76
N GLU A 115 1.97 -0.61 -3.55
CA GLU A 115 1.36 -1.90 -3.24
C GLU A 115 1.50 -2.85 -4.43
N ILE A 116 1.45 -4.15 -4.19
CA ILE A 116 1.60 -5.15 -5.24
C ILE A 116 0.25 -5.76 -5.60
N ALA A 117 -0.24 -5.50 -6.81
CA ALA A 117 -1.30 -6.27 -7.40
C ALA A 117 -0.75 -7.59 -7.94
N TYR A 118 -1.53 -8.65 -7.87
CA TYR A 118 -1.16 -9.96 -8.39
C TYR A 118 -2.18 -10.41 -9.44
N GLU A 119 -1.73 -10.64 -10.66
CA GLU A 119 -2.57 -11.07 -11.78
C GLU A 119 -2.11 -12.42 -12.33
N LEU A 120 -3.08 -13.21 -12.81
CA LEU A 120 -2.76 -14.43 -13.55
C LEU A 120 -2.59 -14.10 -15.03
N GLU A 121 -1.40 -14.29 -15.56
CA GLU A 121 -1.09 -14.13 -16.98
C GLU A 121 -0.91 -15.49 -17.65
N GLU A 122 -1.41 -15.62 -18.90
CA GLU A 122 -1.19 -16.81 -19.70
C GLU A 122 0.27 -16.85 -20.20
N LEU A 123 0.92 -18.00 -19.98
CA LEU A 123 2.25 -18.23 -20.54
C LEU A 123 2.20 -18.44 -22.07
N PRO A 124 3.30 -18.16 -22.79
CA PRO A 124 3.39 -18.41 -24.21
C PRO A 124 3.05 -19.88 -24.54
N GLY A 125 1.95 -20.07 -25.28
CA GLY A 125 1.41 -21.38 -25.59
C GLY A 125 0.00 -21.65 -25.05
N GLY A 126 -0.52 -20.80 -24.15
CA GLY A 126 -1.94 -20.77 -23.72
C GLY A 126 -2.40 -21.97 -22.87
N ILE A 127 -1.47 -22.75 -22.30
CA ILE A 127 -1.79 -23.97 -21.54
C ILE A 127 -1.64 -23.76 -20.02
N GLU A 128 -0.79 -22.82 -19.62
CA GLU A 128 -0.49 -22.55 -18.22
C GLU A 128 -0.64 -21.06 -17.92
N THR A 129 -1.08 -20.73 -16.71
CA THR A 129 -1.11 -19.37 -16.18
C THR A 129 -0.06 -19.24 -15.11
N GLN A 130 0.50 -18.03 -14.98
CA GLN A 130 1.46 -17.68 -13.94
C GLN A 130 0.96 -16.45 -13.17
N LEU A 131 1.19 -16.44 -11.87
CA LEU A 131 0.95 -15.26 -11.05
C LEU A 131 2.07 -14.25 -11.31
N VAL A 132 1.70 -13.04 -11.72
CA VAL A 132 2.62 -11.94 -12.03
C VAL A 132 2.36 -10.79 -11.07
N ALA A 133 3.43 -10.25 -10.52
CA ALA A 133 3.35 -9.07 -9.65
C ALA A 133 3.34 -7.79 -10.49
N LYS A 134 2.38 -6.92 -10.21
CA LYS A 134 2.22 -5.61 -10.84
C LYS A 134 2.24 -4.52 -9.76
N PRO A 135 3.35 -3.81 -9.58
CA PRO A 135 3.40 -2.70 -8.64
C PRO A 135 2.39 -1.61 -9.01
N VAL A 136 1.60 -1.17 -8.05
CA VAL A 136 0.74 0.02 -8.14
C VAL A 136 1.38 1.10 -7.28
N ILE A 137 1.58 2.27 -7.85
CA ILE A 137 2.25 3.39 -7.21
C ILE A 137 1.34 4.62 -7.15
N GLY A 138 1.38 5.32 -6.02
CA GLY A 138 0.65 6.57 -5.78
C GLY A 138 1.58 7.69 -5.35
N GLY A 139 1.27 8.93 -5.72
CA GLY A 139 2.12 10.07 -5.32
C GLY A 139 1.74 11.40 -5.94
N GLY A 140 2.70 12.35 -5.95
CA GLY A 140 2.56 13.70 -6.50
C GLY A 140 3.16 13.86 -7.91
N PHE A 141 3.21 12.81 -8.70
CA PHE A 141 3.71 12.85 -10.08
C PHE A 141 2.59 13.09 -11.10
N THR A 142 2.93 13.56 -12.29
CA THR A 142 2.00 13.74 -13.41
C THR A 142 2.34 12.88 -14.62
N SER A 143 3.52 12.28 -14.64
CA SER A 143 3.93 11.32 -15.67
C SER A 143 4.89 10.28 -15.11
N PHE A 144 4.83 9.09 -15.69
CA PHE A 144 5.76 8.01 -15.42
C PHE A 144 6.37 7.52 -16.74
N ASN A 145 7.70 7.47 -16.80
CA ASN A 145 8.45 7.12 -18.01
C ASN A 145 7.99 7.86 -19.29
N GLY A 146 7.58 9.13 -19.15
CA GLY A 146 7.08 9.95 -20.25
C GLY A 146 5.61 9.73 -20.65
N SER A 147 4.95 8.68 -20.13
CA SER A 147 3.50 8.47 -20.28
C SER A 147 2.74 9.34 -19.27
N PHE A 148 1.62 9.93 -19.70
CA PHE A 148 0.74 10.66 -18.79
C PHE A 148 0.15 9.69 -17.76
N ARG A 149 0.44 9.92 -16.48
CA ARG A 149 -0.08 9.18 -15.33
C ARG A 149 -0.11 10.15 -14.16
N LYS A 150 -1.26 10.75 -13.87
CA LYS A 150 -1.38 11.76 -12.82
C LYS A 150 -1.77 11.10 -11.50
N GLY A 151 -0.86 11.11 -10.56
CA GLY A 151 -1.05 10.66 -9.18
C GLY A 151 -1.06 9.15 -8.97
N ILE A 152 -1.28 8.34 -10.01
CA ILE A 152 -1.34 6.87 -9.90
C ILE A 152 -0.88 6.19 -11.19
N ALA A 153 -0.16 5.08 -11.06
CA ALA A 153 0.21 4.20 -12.16
C ALA A 153 0.30 2.75 -11.69
N ARG A 154 0.04 1.80 -12.59
CA ARG A 154 0.42 0.40 -12.42
C ARG A 154 1.56 0.05 -13.36
N LEU A 155 2.48 -0.75 -12.87
CA LEU A 155 3.65 -1.17 -13.63
C LEU A 155 3.60 -2.67 -13.92
N ASN A 156 4.19 -3.05 -15.02
CA ASN A 156 4.49 -4.43 -15.31
C ASN A 156 5.64 -4.93 -14.44
N TYR A 157 5.85 -6.24 -14.44
CA TYR A 157 6.92 -6.89 -13.70
C TYR A 157 8.32 -6.31 -14.04
N ASP A 158 8.53 -5.89 -15.28
CA ASP A 158 9.81 -5.32 -15.76
C ASP A 158 9.99 -3.82 -15.46
N GLY A 159 9.01 -3.18 -14.77
CA GLY A 159 9.03 -1.75 -14.45
C GLY A 159 8.44 -0.84 -15.52
N SER A 160 8.07 -1.36 -16.69
CA SER A 160 7.36 -0.57 -17.70
C SER A 160 5.94 -0.23 -17.25
N VAL A 161 5.33 0.82 -17.82
CA VAL A 161 3.92 1.16 -17.53
C VAL A 161 3.01 0.05 -18.02
N ASP A 162 2.08 -0.38 -17.17
CA ASP A 162 0.99 -1.26 -17.58
C ASP A 162 -0.12 -0.44 -18.23
N GLU A 163 -0.18 -0.48 -19.56
CA GLU A 163 -1.17 0.26 -20.34
C GLU A 163 -2.59 -0.31 -20.23
N SER A 164 -2.77 -1.50 -19.65
CA SER A 164 -4.09 -2.07 -19.35
C SER A 164 -4.76 -1.47 -18.11
N PHE A 165 -3.99 -0.69 -17.32
CA PHE A 165 -4.49 0.08 -16.20
C PHE A 165 -4.52 1.56 -16.61
N ASP A 166 -5.72 2.07 -16.90
CA ASP A 166 -5.92 3.44 -17.38
C ASP A 166 -6.80 4.24 -16.40
N PRO A 167 -6.20 5.13 -15.58
CA PRO A 167 -6.92 5.98 -14.66
C PRO A 167 -7.54 7.23 -15.32
N GLY A 168 -7.59 7.32 -16.64
CA GLY A 168 -8.09 8.48 -17.38
C GLY A 168 -7.26 9.74 -17.11
N ASP A 169 -7.91 10.84 -16.70
CA ASP A 169 -7.24 12.09 -16.32
C ASP A 169 -6.45 11.98 -14.99
N GLY A 170 -6.55 10.83 -14.32
CA GLY A 170 -5.86 10.54 -13.06
C GLY A 170 -6.45 11.25 -11.85
N VAL A 171 -5.63 11.45 -10.81
CA VAL A 171 -6.03 12.02 -9.52
C VAL A 171 -5.78 13.52 -9.50
N ASP A 172 -6.76 14.33 -9.12
CA ASP A 172 -6.63 15.79 -9.02
C ASP A 172 -6.17 16.22 -7.64
N GLY A 173 -4.89 16.04 -7.38
CA GLY A 173 -4.21 16.27 -6.13
C GLY A 173 -3.12 15.24 -5.90
N GLU A 174 -2.87 14.87 -4.65
CA GLU A 174 -1.80 13.99 -4.24
C GLU A 174 -2.35 12.70 -3.63
N VAL A 175 -1.86 11.55 -4.10
CA VAL A 175 -2.07 10.26 -3.45
C VAL A 175 -1.03 10.10 -2.36
N LEU A 176 -1.48 9.90 -1.12
CA LEU A 176 -0.61 9.71 0.05
C LEU A 176 -0.48 8.24 0.43
N ASP A 177 -1.55 7.47 0.25
CA ASP A 177 -1.54 6.03 0.47
C ASP A 177 -2.50 5.32 -0.50
N LEU A 178 -2.24 4.06 -0.76
CA LEU A 178 -3.12 3.21 -1.56
C LEU A 178 -3.17 1.79 -0.99
N PHE A 179 -4.24 1.08 -1.31
CA PHE A 179 -4.40 -0.31 -0.92
C PHE A 179 -4.99 -1.13 -2.06
N VAL A 180 -4.30 -2.19 -2.47
CA VAL A 180 -4.77 -3.13 -3.47
C VAL A 180 -5.64 -4.20 -2.82
N GLN A 181 -6.91 -4.27 -3.24
CA GLN A 181 -7.86 -5.27 -2.75
C GLN A 181 -7.64 -6.64 -3.42
N LEU A 182 -8.20 -7.70 -2.85
CA LEU A 182 -8.04 -9.07 -3.36
C LEU A 182 -8.54 -9.29 -4.80
N ASP A 183 -9.43 -8.43 -5.26
CA ASP A 183 -9.97 -8.43 -6.63
C ASP A 183 -9.24 -7.46 -7.56
N ASN A 184 -8.05 -7.03 -7.16
CA ASN A 184 -7.19 -6.06 -7.84
C ASN A 184 -7.81 -4.66 -8.03
N ARG A 185 -8.93 -4.35 -7.36
CA ARG A 185 -9.37 -2.97 -7.23
C ARG A 185 -8.43 -2.20 -6.30
N VAL A 186 -8.28 -0.91 -6.53
CA VAL A 186 -7.34 -0.08 -5.78
C VAL A 186 -8.10 1.01 -5.04
N ILE A 187 -7.99 1.03 -3.71
CA ILE A 187 -8.40 2.19 -2.93
C ILE A 187 -7.25 3.20 -2.99
N VAL A 188 -7.55 4.42 -3.37
CA VAL A 188 -6.60 5.55 -3.35
C VAL A 188 -7.05 6.56 -2.30
N ALA A 189 -6.13 7.02 -1.48
CA ALA A 189 -6.38 7.97 -0.42
C ALA A 189 -5.29 9.06 -0.41
N GLY A 190 -5.64 10.28 0.01
CA GLY A 190 -4.67 11.37 0.00
C GLY A 190 -5.26 12.75 0.21
N ASP A 191 -4.65 13.74 -0.43
CA ASP A 191 -5.10 15.14 -0.46
C ASP A 191 -5.46 15.50 -1.90
N PHE A 192 -6.65 15.13 -2.31
CA PHE A 192 -7.17 15.36 -3.65
C PHE A 192 -8.67 15.64 -3.65
N VAL A 193 -9.16 16.22 -4.74
CA VAL A 193 -10.57 16.64 -4.87
C VAL A 193 -11.33 15.88 -5.97
N GLY A 194 -10.64 15.08 -6.78
CA GLY A 194 -11.28 14.33 -7.86
C GLY A 194 -10.41 13.26 -8.47
N VAL A 195 -11.06 12.35 -9.18
CA VAL A 195 -10.43 11.29 -9.97
C VAL A 195 -11.14 11.19 -11.30
N ASP A 196 -10.38 11.20 -12.41
CA ASP A 196 -10.88 11.16 -13.79
C ASP A 196 -11.99 12.20 -14.06
N GLY A 197 -11.78 13.44 -13.56
CA GLY A 197 -12.75 14.52 -13.68
C GLY A 197 -14.01 14.38 -12.83
N VAL A 198 -14.17 13.31 -12.06
CA VAL A 198 -15.29 13.08 -11.13
C VAL A 198 -14.91 13.54 -9.72
N PRO A 199 -15.72 14.40 -9.07
CA PRO A 199 -15.44 14.83 -7.69
C PRO A 199 -15.35 13.63 -6.72
N ARG A 200 -14.23 13.54 -6.02
CA ARG A 200 -13.95 12.54 -4.96
C ARG A 200 -12.98 13.18 -3.97
N ASN A 201 -13.45 13.53 -2.79
CA ASN A 201 -12.59 14.15 -1.77
C ASN A 201 -11.83 13.08 -1.01
N SER A 202 -10.51 13.15 -1.12
CA SER A 202 -9.51 12.42 -0.34
C SER A 202 -9.56 10.90 -0.44
N ILE A 203 -10.60 10.28 -1.04
CA ILE A 203 -10.71 8.84 -1.22
C ILE A 203 -11.52 8.48 -2.47
N ALA A 204 -11.02 7.48 -3.21
CA ALA A 204 -11.72 6.85 -4.31
C ALA A 204 -11.35 5.37 -4.42
N ARG A 205 -12.13 4.60 -5.19
CA ARG A 205 -11.76 3.26 -5.59
C ARG A 205 -11.66 3.18 -7.11
N LEU A 206 -10.59 2.57 -7.59
CA LEU A 206 -10.42 2.24 -9.00
C LEU A 206 -10.69 0.75 -9.22
N ASN A 207 -11.25 0.43 -10.37
CA ASN A 207 -11.38 -0.94 -10.86
C ASN A 207 -10.00 -1.53 -11.20
N ALA A 208 -9.93 -2.84 -11.42
CA ALA A 208 -8.70 -3.53 -11.79
C ALA A 208 -8.08 -3.04 -13.12
N ASP A 209 -8.87 -2.40 -13.98
CA ASP A 209 -8.42 -1.77 -15.23
C ASP A 209 -8.03 -0.29 -15.08
N GLY A 210 -8.07 0.26 -13.86
CA GLY A 210 -7.73 1.64 -13.55
C GLY A 210 -8.90 2.62 -13.62
N SER A 211 -10.03 2.26 -14.25
CA SER A 211 -11.20 3.13 -14.32
C SER A 211 -11.79 3.42 -12.94
N LEU A 212 -12.43 4.58 -12.75
CA LEU A 212 -13.09 4.91 -11.49
C LEU A 212 -14.26 3.94 -11.21
N ASP A 213 -14.30 3.36 -10.01
CA ASP A 213 -15.46 2.62 -9.54
C ASP A 213 -16.53 3.58 -9.03
N GLU A 214 -17.50 3.91 -9.89
CA GLU A 214 -18.61 4.81 -9.55
C GLU A 214 -19.51 4.25 -8.45
N GLY A 215 -19.51 2.93 -8.24
CA GLY A 215 -20.28 2.26 -7.19
C GLY A 215 -19.72 2.48 -5.78
N PHE A 216 -18.45 2.91 -5.67
CA PHE A 216 -17.83 3.28 -4.41
C PHE A 216 -17.85 4.82 -4.29
N ASP A 217 -18.86 5.32 -3.58
CA ASP A 217 -19.09 6.75 -3.45
C ASP A 217 -19.29 7.16 -1.99
N VAL A 218 -18.28 7.82 -1.42
CA VAL A 218 -18.28 8.31 -0.04
C VAL A 218 -19.17 9.56 0.14
N GLY A 219 -19.64 10.14 -0.96
CA GLY A 219 -20.39 11.39 -0.98
C GLY A 219 -19.46 12.59 -0.92
N GLU A 220 -19.69 13.52 0.02
CA GLU A 220 -18.79 14.68 0.18
C GLU A 220 -17.39 14.29 0.67
N GLY A 221 -17.24 13.07 1.18
CA GLY A 221 -15.96 12.56 1.66
C GLY A 221 -15.46 13.22 2.94
N PRO A 222 -14.21 12.93 3.34
CA PRO A 222 -13.54 13.66 4.42
C PRO A 222 -13.30 15.13 4.10
N ASP A 223 -13.32 15.98 5.13
CA ASP A 223 -13.05 17.42 5.03
C ASP A 223 -11.55 17.77 5.08
N GLY A 224 -10.68 16.76 5.10
CA GLY A 224 -9.24 16.89 5.10
C GLY A 224 -8.53 15.65 4.53
N PRO A 225 -7.18 15.63 4.52
CA PRO A 225 -6.40 14.56 3.91
C PRO A 225 -6.49 13.25 4.67
N ILE A 226 -6.44 12.15 3.92
CA ILE A 226 -6.24 10.80 4.44
C ILE A 226 -4.78 10.42 4.26
N TYR A 227 -4.11 10.06 5.35
CA TYR A 227 -2.70 9.67 5.37
C TYR A 227 -2.49 8.17 5.23
N VAL A 228 -3.50 7.37 5.62
CA VAL A 228 -3.40 5.92 5.59
C VAL A 228 -4.77 5.27 5.36
N VAL A 229 -4.77 4.23 4.52
CA VAL A 229 -5.96 3.41 4.22
C VAL A 229 -5.62 1.92 4.31
N ARG A 230 -6.50 1.13 4.92
CA ARG A 230 -6.39 -0.34 4.94
C ARG A 230 -7.77 -0.96 4.74
N THR A 231 -7.78 -2.20 4.26
CA THR A 231 -9.04 -2.98 4.18
C THR A 231 -9.09 -3.97 5.34
N LEU A 232 -10.19 -3.96 6.09
CA LEU A 232 -10.46 -4.93 7.13
C LEU A 232 -10.74 -6.32 6.53
N PRO A 233 -10.57 -7.42 7.29
CA PRO A 233 -10.82 -8.78 6.78
C PRO A 233 -12.24 -9.03 6.27
N ASP A 234 -13.21 -8.24 6.71
CA ASP A 234 -14.61 -8.31 6.28
C ASP A 234 -14.91 -7.43 5.04
N GLY A 235 -13.90 -6.79 4.46
CA GLY A 235 -13.98 -5.95 3.28
C GLY A 235 -14.36 -4.49 3.55
N ARG A 236 -14.55 -4.09 4.80
CA ARG A 236 -14.68 -2.67 5.15
C ARG A 236 -13.34 -1.97 4.96
N VAL A 237 -13.38 -0.67 4.71
CA VAL A 237 -12.19 0.17 4.50
C VAL A 237 -12.03 1.10 5.70
N ILE A 238 -10.90 1.04 6.37
CA ILE A 238 -10.54 1.97 7.43
C ILE A 238 -9.63 3.06 6.86
N ILE A 239 -9.93 4.30 7.22
CA ILE A 239 -9.20 5.50 6.82
C ILE A 239 -8.75 6.28 8.04
N ALA A 240 -7.56 6.84 8.01
CA ALA A 240 -7.11 7.77 9.04
C ALA A 240 -6.25 8.89 8.45
N GLY A 241 -6.26 10.05 9.13
CA GLY A 241 -5.60 11.25 8.60
C GLY A 241 -5.78 12.47 9.48
N ASP A 242 -5.94 13.63 8.82
CA ASP A 242 -6.21 14.92 9.45
C ASP A 242 -7.55 15.47 8.93
N PHE A 243 -8.63 14.92 9.41
CA PHE A 243 -9.98 15.35 9.10
C PHE A 243 -10.85 15.34 10.36
N LEU A 244 -11.93 16.10 10.37
CA LEU A 244 -12.89 16.14 11.48
C LEU A 244 -14.22 15.50 11.11
N PHE A 245 -14.58 15.55 9.85
CA PHE A 245 -15.85 15.05 9.34
C PHE A 245 -15.65 14.16 8.14
N VAL A 246 -16.56 13.19 7.97
CA VAL A 246 -16.79 12.46 6.72
C VAL A 246 -18.21 12.79 6.28
N GLY A 247 -18.36 13.62 5.24
CA GLY A 247 -19.61 14.29 4.96
C GLY A 247 -20.07 15.12 6.17
N ASP A 248 -21.31 14.91 6.60
CA ASP A 248 -21.88 15.59 7.79
C ASP A 248 -21.59 14.88 9.13
N VAL A 249 -20.88 13.74 9.11
CA VAL A 249 -20.66 12.92 10.32
C VAL A 249 -19.34 13.25 10.98
N PHE A 250 -19.40 13.65 12.25
CA PHE A 250 -18.21 13.89 13.07
C PHE A 250 -17.46 12.58 13.34
N SER A 251 -16.25 12.48 12.78
CA SER A 251 -15.40 11.27 12.80
C SER A 251 -13.93 11.69 12.86
N PRO A 252 -13.45 12.35 13.94
CA PRO A 252 -12.12 12.93 13.96
C PRO A 252 -11.02 11.93 13.73
N SER A 253 -10.27 12.14 12.65
CA SER A 253 -9.01 11.52 12.26
C SER A 253 -9.05 10.01 11.96
N ILE A 254 -10.19 9.34 12.17
CA ILE A 254 -10.36 7.92 11.84
C ILE A 254 -11.83 7.60 11.55
N ALA A 255 -12.06 6.83 10.50
CA ALA A 255 -13.40 6.35 10.14
C ALA A 255 -13.33 4.99 9.45
N VAL A 256 -14.46 4.27 9.42
CA VAL A 256 -14.63 3.05 8.65
C VAL A 256 -15.72 3.24 7.60
N ILE A 257 -15.45 2.79 6.40
CA ILE A 257 -16.30 2.91 5.23
C ILE A 257 -16.68 1.51 4.76
N LEU A 258 -17.93 1.31 4.37
CA LEU A 258 -18.40 0.06 3.79
C LEU A 258 -17.75 -0.16 2.41
N GLY A 259 -16.99 -1.22 2.26
CA GLY A 259 -16.30 -1.56 1.02
C GLY A 259 -17.25 -1.87 -0.15
N THR A 260 -18.52 -2.10 0.11
CA THR A 260 -19.51 -2.39 -0.92
C THR A 260 -19.94 -1.16 -1.71
N ASN A 261 -20.04 0.01 -1.06
CA ASN A 261 -20.64 1.21 -1.67
C ASN A 261 -20.00 2.54 -1.26
N GLY A 262 -18.97 2.53 -0.43
CA GLY A 262 -18.30 3.75 0.02
C GLY A 262 -18.99 4.50 1.16
N LYS A 263 -20.12 4.04 1.68
CA LYS A 263 -20.81 4.76 2.75
C LYS A 263 -20.14 4.53 4.10
N LEU A 264 -20.18 5.57 4.96
CA LEU A 264 -19.68 5.46 6.32
C LEU A 264 -20.35 4.32 7.07
N ASP A 265 -19.56 3.50 7.79
CA ASP A 265 -20.09 2.41 8.61
C ASP A 265 -20.55 2.95 9.98
N PRO A 266 -21.86 2.95 10.27
CA PRO A 266 -22.38 3.47 11.52
C PRO A 266 -22.07 2.56 12.73
N SER A 267 -21.54 1.36 12.50
CA SER A 267 -21.17 0.43 13.57
C SER A 267 -19.78 0.71 14.15
N PHE A 268 -19.00 1.53 13.46
CA PHE A 268 -17.69 1.98 13.95
C PHE A 268 -17.81 3.35 14.59
N SER A 269 -17.33 3.49 15.81
CA SER A 269 -17.32 4.79 16.50
C SER A 269 -16.20 4.84 17.52
N THR A 270 -15.39 5.86 17.41
CA THR A 270 -14.38 6.22 18.43
C THR A 270 -14.91 7.23 19.45
N GLY A 271 -16.25 7.40 19.56
CA GLY A 271 -16.84 8.36 20.46
C GLY A 271 -16.44 9.81 20.12
N ASN A 272 -15.59 10.43 20.95
CA ASN A 272 -15.08 11.78 20.69
C ASN A 272 -13.95 11.80 19.62
N GLY A 273 -13.57 10.64 19.08
CA GLY A 273 -12.52 10.52 18.09
C GLY A 273 -11.09 10.61 18.66
N VAL A 274 -10.16 10.89 17.78
CA VAL A 274 -8.76 11.15 18.07
C VAL A 274 -8.56 12.67 18.06
N ASN A 275 -7.89 13.22 19.08
CA ASN A 275 -7.75 14.69 19.24
C ASN A 275 -6.58 15.29 18.45
N GLY A 276 -6.13 14.64 17.39
CA GLY A 276 -5.03 15.07 16.54
C GLY A 276 -4.87 14.15 15.34
N GLU A 277 -3.79 14.33 14.61
CA GLU A 277 -3.53 13.65 13.35
C GLU A 277 -3.15 12.19 13.56
N VAL A 278 -3.65 11.29 12.70
CA VAL A 278 -3.25 9.88 12.64
C VAL A 278 -2.45 9.67 11.36
N PHE A 279 -1.15 9.40 11.50
CA PHE A 279 -0.24 9.25 10.36
C PHE A 279 -0.16 7.82 9.83
N THR A 280 -0.40 6.84 10.70
CA THR A 280 -0.30 5.43 10.34
C THR A 280 -1.29 4.58 11.12
N LEU A 281 -1.69 3.49 10.52
CA LEU A 281 -2.46 2.44 11.18
C LEU A 281 -2.04 1.06 10.66
N ASP A 282 -2.21 0.07 11.51
CA ASP A 282 -2.05 -1.33 11.12
C ASP A 282 -3.08 -2.19 11.85
N LEU A 283 -3.32 -3.38 11.34
CA LEU A 283 -4.28 -4.33 11.87
C LEU A 283 -3.57 -5.46 12.59
N ASP A 284 -3.96 -5.70 13.83
CA ASP A 284 -3.51 -6.88 14.56
C ASP A 284 -4.25 -8.13 14.08
N VAL A 285 -3.69 -9.31 14.34
CA VAL A 285 -4.27 -10.61 13.96
C VAL A 285 -5.65 -10.88 14.57
N ASP A 286 -6.00 -10.20 15.66
CA ASP A 286 -7.32 -10.27 16.32
C ASP A 286 -8.34 -9.29 15.71
N GLY A 287 -7.97 -8.54 14.66
CA GLY A 287 -8.78 -7.49 14.04
C GLY A 287 -8.81 -6.17 14.81
N SER A 288 -8.00 -6.02 15.84
CA SER A 288 -7.79 -4.73 16.51
C SER A 288 -7.00 -3.79 15.61
N ILE A 289 -7.22 -2.50 15.79
CA ILE A 289 -6.61 -1.44 15.01
C ILE A 289 -5.57 -0.74 15.88
N ILE A 290 -4.32 -0.69 15.42
CA ILE A 290 -3.25 0.06 16.06
C ILE A 290 -3.05 1.34 15.26
N ILE A 291 -3.13 2.50 15.94
CA ILE A 291 -2.94 3.80 15.32
C ILE A 291 -1.73 4.53 15.91
N GLY A 292 -1.00 5.23 15.05
CA GLY A 292 0.13 6.08 15.43
C GLY A 292 0.00 7.47 14.82
N GLY A 293 0.38 8.51 15.59
CA GLY A 293 0.21 9.87 15.09
C GLY A 293 0.60 10.95 16.09
N ASN A 294 0.15 12.16 15.83
CA ASN A 294 0.37 13.33 16.69
C ASN A 294 -0.90 13.65 17.49
N PHE A 295 -1.20 12.83 18.49
CA PHE A 295 -2.36 12.99 19.34
C PHE A 295 -2.02 12.74 20.82
N SER A 296 -2.88 13.16 21.72
CA SER A 296 -2.71 12.97 23.16
C SER A 296 -3.88 12.26 23.81
N GLU A 297 -5.00 12.11 23.09
CA GLU A 297 -6.25 11.55 23.61
C GLU A 297 -7.00 10.80 22.49
N VAL A 298 -7.60 9.68 22.85
CA VAL A 298 -8.52 8.93 22.00
C VAL A 298 -9.79 8.64 22.80
N SER A 299 -10.95 9.03 22.27
CA SER A 299 -12.26 8.81 22.90
C SER A 299 -12.35 9.31 24.36
N GLY A 300 -11.69 10.44 24.69
CA GLY A 300 -11.66 10.99 26.05
C GLY A 300 -10.65 10.32 26.99
N HIS A 301 -9.89 9.33 26.50
CA HIS A 301 -8.86 8.66 27.29
C HIS A 301 -7.46 9.13 26.88
N PRO A 302 -6.58 9.48 27.85
CA PRO A 302 -5.20 9.85 27.54
C PRO A 302 -4.45 8.72 26.82
N ARG A 303 -4.00 9.00 25.59
CA ARG A 303 -3.21 8.13 24.73
C ARG A 303 -2.26 9.01 23.93
N LYS A 304 -0.99 8.91 24.21
CA LYS A 304 -0.01 9.78 23.54
C LYS A 304 0.65 9.06 22.38
N ASN A 305 0.35 9.54 21.17
CA ASN A 305 0.98 9.17 19.91
C ASN A 305 0.74 7.72 19.43
N ILE A 306 0.21 6.84 20.27
CA ILE A 306 -0.14 5.46 19.92
C ILE A 306 -1.36 4.97 20.71
N ALA A 307 -2.26 4.26 20.03
CA ALA A 307 -3.39 3.60 20.67
C ALA A 307 -3.75 2.30 19.96
N LYS A 308 -4.40 1.40 20.69
CA LYS A 308 -5.03 0.19 20.14
C LYS A 308 -6.54 0.32 20.36
N LEU A 309 -7.28 0.14 19.29
CA LEU A 309 -8.75 0.17 19.24
C LEU A 309 -9.28 -1.21 18.92
N THR A 310 -10.49 -1.49 19.34
CA THR A 310 -11.23 -2.66 18.85
C THR A 310 -11.63 -2.46 17.38
N SER A 311 -12.10 -3.51 16.71
CA SER A 311 -12.67 -3.43 15.36
C SER A 311 -13.93 -2.57 15.25
N THR A 312 -14.48 -2.12 16.39
CA THR A 312 -15.65 -1.23 16.49
C THR A 312 -15.29 0.20 16.91
N GLY A 313 -13.99 0.47 17.17
CA GLY A 313 -13.47 1.80 17.49
C GLY A 313 -13.35 2.12 19.00
N GLU A 314 -13.57 1.13 19.88
CA GLU A 314 -13.46 1.32 21.35
C GLU A 314 -12.03 1.16 21.85
#